data_2aba67e1ba0b28fbf905f38a721022e8
#
_entry.id   2aba67e1ba0b28fbf905f38a721022e8
#
_cell.length_a   1.000
_cell.length_b   1.000
_cell.length_c   1.000
_cell.angle_alpha   90.00
_cell.angle_beta   90.00
_cell.angle_gamma   90.00
#
_symmetry.space_group_name_H-M   'P 1'
#
loop_
_entity.id
_entity.type
_entity.pdbx_description
1 polymer ?
#
loop_
_entity_poly.entity_id
_entity_poly.type
_entity_poly.pdbx_seq_one_letter_code
_entity_poly.pdbx_strand_id
1 'polypeptide(L)'
;LDGNLEVNFIQNKELVELADGIPCTFHRAFDRVKDYHKSLEEIIKCGFKTILTSGTKSNVSEGKEILKTLIKISNERIDILCGGGLRSTNISEIKNYTKAKNFHSSGIVNGILPDAEEIKKMKSQI
;
A
#
# COMPACT_ATOMS: atom_id res chain seq x y z
N LEU A 1 -10.44 2.56 10.09
CA LEU A 1 -11.78 2.31 9.55
C LEU A 1 -12.79 2.37 10.68
N ASP A 2 -14.04 2.64 10.34
CA ASP A 2 -15.17 2.49 11.24
C ASP A 2 -15.69 1.05 11.30
N GLY A 3 -16.79 0.83 12.04
CA GLY A 3 -17.43 -0.49 12.17
C GLY A 3 -18.04 -1.03 10.87
N ASN A 4 -18.24 -0.18 9.87
CA ASN A 4 -18.78 -0.55 8.56
C ASN A 4 -17.69 -0.83 7.52
N LEU A 5 -16.41 -0.80 7.91
CA LEU A 5 -15.24 -0.90 7.03
C LEU A 5 -15.13 0.26 6.03
N GLU A 6 -15.59 1.43 6.44
CA GLU A 6 -15.41 2.68 5.71
C GLU A 6 -14.30 3.53 6.37
N VAL A 7 -13.72 4.47 5.62
CA VAL A 7 -12.73 5.41 6.17
C VAL A 7 -13.44 6.32 7.17
N ASN A 8 -13.02 6.29 8.44
CA ASN A 8 -13.48 7.29 9.40
C ASN A 8 -12.78 8.62 9.09
N PHE A 9 -13.40 9.41 8.22
CA PHE A 9 -12.82 10.64 7.68
C PHE A 9 -12.40 11.63 8.77
N ILE A 10 -13.27 11.87 9.74
CA ILE A 10 -13.04 12.87 10.82
C ILE A 10 -11.81 12.49 11.63
N GLN A 11 -11.77 11.27 12.18
CA GLN A 11 -10.64 10.82 13.00
C GLN A 11 -9.33 10.72 12.21
N ASN A 12 -9.37 10.24 10.96
CA ASN A 12 -8.17 10.15 10.16
C ASN A 12 -7.61 11.52 9.78
N LYS A 13 -8.47 12.49 9.47
CA LYS A 13 -8.06 13.87 9.20
C LYS A 13 -7.42 14.50 10.44
N GLU A 14 -8.03 14.33 11.60
CA GLU A 14 -7.52 14.81 12.89
C GLU A 14 -6.12 14.23 13.20
N LEU A 15 -5.91 12.93 12.98
CA LEU A 15 -4.61 12.28 13.15
C LEU A 15 -3.53 12.84 12.20
N VAL A 16 -3.88 13.13 10.95
CA VAL A 16 -2.95 13.72 10.00
C VAL A 16 -2.61 15.18 10.38
N GLU A 17 -3.60 15.94 10.87
CA GLU A 17 -3.38 17.30 11.36
C GLU A 17 -2.46 17.31 12.59
N LEU A 18 -2.67 16.39 13.54
CA LEU A 18 -1.80 16.20 14.71
C LEU A 18 -0.37 15.77 14.38
N ALA A 19 -0.15 15.20 13.21
CA ALA A 19 1.19 14.85 12.76
C ALA A 19 2.04 16.07 12.33
N ASP A 20 1.46 17.26 12.31
CA ASP A 20 2.12 18.56 12.12
C ASP A 20 3.14 18.58 10.98
N GLY A 21 2.67 18.20 9.79
CA GLY A 21 3.48 18.16 8.56
C GLY A 21 4.32 16.90 8.34
N ILE A 22 4.36 15.96 9.30
CA ILE A 22 5.00 14.66 9.11
C ILE A 22 4.18 13.83 8.10
N PRO A 23 4.79 13.32 7.01
CA PRO A 23 4.07 12.50 6.04
C PRO A 23 3.47 11.25 6.66
N CYS A 24 2.15 11.08 6.54
CA CYS A 24 1.42 9.96 7.09
C CYS A 24 1.13 8.89 6.02
N THR A 25 1.23 7.63 6.43
CA THR A 25 0.86 6.47 5.60
C THR A 25 -0.40 5.83 6.14
N PHE A 26 -1.42 5.67 5.29
CA PHE A 26 -2.56 4.82 5.60
C PHE A 26 -2.16 3.35 5.39
N HIS A 27 -2.26 2.56 6.44
CA HIS A 27 -1.76 1.19 6.44
C HIS A 27 -2.73 0.18 5.78
N ARG A 28 -2.41 -1.10 5.86
CA ARG A 28 -3.18 -2.21 5.26
C ARG A 28 -4.63 -2.39 5.76
N ALA A 29 -5.15 -1.53 6.64
CA ALA A 29 -6.58 -1.44 6.85
C ALA A 29 -7.32 -1.11 5.53
N PHE A 30 -6.64 -0.43 4.59
CA PHE A 30 -7.14 -0.21 3.24
C PHE A 30 -7.55 -1.50 2.53
N ASP A 31 -6.89 -2.61 2.80
CA ASP A 31 -7.22 -3.91 2.18
C ASP A 31 -8.57 -4.50 2.65
N ARG A 32 -9.22 -3.86 3.63
CA ARG A 32 -10.50 -4.29 4.21
C ARG A 32 -11.68 -3.39 3.82
N VAL A 33 -11.45 -2.30 3.09
CA VAL A 33 -12.52 -1.38 2.70
C VAL A 33 -13.49 -2.03 1.70
N LYS A 34 -14.76 -1.65 1.78
CA LYS A 34 -15.79 -2.15 0.85
C LYS A 34 -15.68 -1.54 -0.53
N ASP A 35 -15.36 -0.25 -0.60
CA ASP A 35 -15.24 0.51 -1.83
C ASP A 35 -13.88 1.23 -1.83
N TYR A 36 -12.93 0.68 -2.59
CA TYR A 36 -11.59 1.24 -2.65
C TYR A 36 -11.50 2.55 -3.45
N HIS A 37 -12.45 2.81 -4.37
CA HIS A 37 -12.50 4.09 -5.09
C HIS A 37 -12.89 5.24 -4.15
N LYS A 38 -14.00 5.06 -3.41
CA LYS A 38 -14.44 6.03 -2.40
C LYS A 38 -13.37 6.23 -1.34
N SER A 39 -12.83 5.14 -0.81
CA SER A 39 -11.81 5.17 0.25
C SER A 39 -10.52 5.86 -0.17
N LEU A 40 -10.06 5.67 -1.40
CA LEU A 40 -8.91 6.37 -1.95
C LEU A 40 -9.12 7.90 -1.90
N GLU A 41 -10.27 8.38 -2.37
CA GLU A 41 -10.57 9.82 -2.39
C GLU A 41 -10.68 10.40 -0.98
N GLU A 42 -11.26 9.67 -0.04
CA GLU A 42 -11.37 10.08 1.36
C GLU A 42 -9.98 10.18 2.03
N ILE A 43 -9.10 9.21 1.80
CA ILE A 43 -7.73 9.18 2.33
C ILE A 43 -6.89 10.33 1.76
N ILE A 44 -7.03 10.62 0.46
CA ILE A 44 -6.39 11.77 -0.17
C ILE A 44 -6.87 13.07 0.50
N LYS A 45 -8.18 13.24 0.69
CA LYS A 45 -8.78 14.42 1.35
C LYS A 45 -8.37 14.55 2.82
N CYS A 46 -8.10 13.45 3.52
CA CYS A 46 -7.53 13.48 4.87
C CYS A 46 -6.09 14.04 4.90
N GLY A 47 -5.37 14.01 3.77
CA GLY A 47 -4.00 14.52 3.66
C GLY A 47 -2.90 13.47 3.80
N PHE A 48 -3.24 12.17 3.78
CA PHE A 48 -2.23 11.11 3.72
C PHE A 48 -1.37 11.25 2.47
N LYS A 49 -0.10 10.86 2.58
CA LYS A 49 0.86 10.88 1.47
C LYS A 49 1.06 9.52 0.82
N THR A 50 0.73 8.45 1.53
CA THR A 50 0.96 7.08 1.09
C THR A 50 -0.18 6.16 1.53
N ILE A 51 -0.53 5.19 0.71
CA ILE A 51 -1.37 4.05 1.08
C ILE A 51 -0.58 2.77 0.92
N LEU A 52 -0.38 2.02 2.02
CA LEU A 52 0.18 0.66 1.98
C LEU A 52 -0.96 -0.34 1.74
N THR A 53 -0.88 -1.06 0.62
CA THR A 53 -1.95 -2.01 0.23
C THR A 53 -1.42 -3.19 -0.57
N SER A 54 -2.10 -4.31 -0.47
CA SER A 54 -1.94 -5.46 -1.36
C SER A 54 -3.01 -5.51 -2.48
N GLY A 55 -3.74 -4.40 -2.69
CA GLY A 55 -4.83 -4.34 -3.67
C GLY A 55 -6.11 -5.01 -3.18
N THR A 56 -6.45 -4.82 -1.90
CA THR A 56 -7.66 -5.37 -1.24
C THR A 56 -7.77 -6.91 -1.28
N LYS A 57 -6.63 -7.58 -1.46
CA LYS A 57 -6.52 -9.05 -1.46
C LYS A 57 -5.54 -9.51 -0.38
N SER A 58 -5.41 -10.84 -0.23
CA SER A 58 -4.51 -11.43 0.77
C SER A 58 -3.05 -11.02 0.55
N ASN A 59 -2.65 -10.91 -0.73
CA ASN A 59 -1.30 -10.56 -1.14
C ASN A 59 -1.28 -9.79 -2.47
N VAL A 60 -0.13 -9.21 -2.80
CA VAL A 60 0.06 -8.38 -4.01
C VAL A 60 -0.14 -9.13 -5.33
N SER A 61 0.14 -10.43 -5.37
CA SER A 61 -0.03 -11.23 -6.60
C SER A 61 -1.51 -11.39 -6.94
N GLU A 62 -2.35 -11.63 -5.93
CA GLU A 62 -3.81 -11.69 -6.09
C GLU A 62 -4.42 -10.31 -6.36
N GLY A 63 -3.84 -9.25 -5.77
CA GLY A 63 -4.37 -7.89 -5.86
C GLY A 63 -3.79 -7.04 -7.00
N LYS A 64 -2.96 -7.60 -7.88
CA LYS A 64 -2.22 -6.82 -8.90
C LYS A 64 -3.11 -6.00 -9.84
N GLU A 65 -4.31 -6.47 -10.16
CA GLU A 65 -5.27 -5.72 -10.99
C GLU A 65 -5.77 -4.45 -10.29
N ILE A 66 -6.11 -4.59 -9.00
CA ILE A 66 -6.56 -3.46 -8.19
C ILE A 66 -5.40 -2.50 -7.92
N LEU A 67 -4.19 -3.01 -7.64
CA LEU A 67 -2.99 -2.18 -7.51
C LEU A 67 -2.74 -1.33 -8.76
N LYS A 68 -2.82 -1.93 -9.95
CA LYS A 68 -2.71 -1.22 -11.23
C LYS A 68 -3.78 -0.13 -11.36
N THR A 69 -5.01 -0.44 -11.00
CA THR A 69 -6.12 0.52 -11.02
C THR A 69 -5.89 1.66 -10.04
N LEU A 70 -5.51 1.36 -8.79
CA LEU A 70 -5.22 2.37 -7.75
C LEU A 70 -4.09 3.32 -8.19
N ILE A 71 -3.00 2.80 -8.75
CA ILE A 71 -1.89 3.61 -9.26
C ILE A 71 -2.36 4.54 -10.37
N LYS A 72 -3.20 4.05 -11.28
CA LYS A 72 -3.76 4.86 -12.37
C LYS A 72 -4.67 5.97 -11.85
N ILE A 73 -5.61 5.65 -10.96
CA ILE A 73 -6.62 6.62 -10.48
C ILE A 73 -6.08 7.55 -9.40
N SER A 74 -5.01 7.15 -8.66
CA SER A 74 -4.33 8.05 -7.72
C SER A 74 -3.75 9.27 -8.43
N ASN A 75 -3.34 9.10 -9.67
CA ASN A 75 -2.83 10.17 -10.54
C ASN A 75 -1.79 11.06 -9.83
N GLU A 76 -0.83 10.42 -9.18
CA GLU A 76 0.27 11.04 -8.40
C GLU A 76 -0.18 11.94 -7.24
N ARG A 77 -1.47 11.95 -6.89
CA ARG A 77 -2.00 12.68 -5.72
C ARG A 77 -1.63 12.04 -4.38
N ILE A 78 -1.35 10.75 -4.41
CA ILE A 78 -0.94 9.93 -3.27
C ILE A 78 -0.10 8.75 -3.76
N ASP A 79 0.92 8.37 -3.01
CA ASP A 79 1.77 7.23 -3.33
C ASP A 79 1.08 5.90 -2.99
N ILE A 80 1.07 4.97 -3.93
CA ILE A 80 0.64 3.59 -3.69
C ILE A 80 1.87 2.75 -3.38
N LEU A 81 2.00 2.35 -2.13
CA LEU A 81 3.05 1.50 -1.62
C LEU A 81 2.58 0.04 -1.68
N CYS A 82 3.03 -0.69 -2.70
CA CYS A 82 2.65 -2.08 -2.89
C CYS A 82 3.29 -2.96 -1.81
N GLY A 83 2.48 -3.63 -0.99
CA GLY A 83 2.98 -4.47 0.09
C GLY A 83 2.00 -5.57 0.50
N GLY A 84 2.56 -6.64 1.06
CA GLY A 84 1.83 -7.86 1.40
C GLY A 84 2.27 -9.04 0.55
N GLY A 85 3.24 -9.80 1.06
CA GLY A 85 3.78 -10.97 0.37
C GLY A 85 4.75 -10.67 -0.78
N LEU A 86 5.32 -9.46 -0.85
CA LEU A 86 6.39 -9.16 -1.81
C LEU A 86 7.67 -9.91 -1.45
N ARG A 87 8.26 -10.56 -2.47
CA ARG A 87 9.52 -11.31 -2.42
C ARG A 87 10.26 -11.16 -3.74
N SER A 88 11.53 -11.58 -3.78
CA SER A 88 12.34 -11.61 -4.99
C SER A 88 11.72 -12.45 -6.12
N THR A 89 10.85 -13.39 -5.77
CA THR A 89 10.15 -14.26 -6.72
C THR A 89 8.97 -13.60 -7.44
N ASN A 90 8.44 -12.46 -6.95
CA ASN A 90 7.27 -11.82 -7.54
C ASN A 90 7.40 -10.30 -7.77
N ILE A 91 8.38 -9.64 -7.15
CA ILE A 91 8.47 -8.16 -7.19
C ILE A 91 8.64 -7.61 -8.61
N SER A 92 9.42 -8.29 -9.45
CA SER A 92 9.62 -7.90 -10.87
C SER A 92 8.31 -7.98 -11.66
N GLU A 93 7.52 -9.04 -11.47
CA GLU A 93 6.19 -9.18 -12.09
C GLU A 93 5.27 -8.05 -11.64
N ILE A 94 5.17 -7.81 -10.34
CA ILE A 94 4.31 -6.76 -9.79
C ILE A 94 4.72 -5.39 -10.32
N LYS A 95 6.01 -5.05 -10.31
CA LYS A 95 6.53 -3.80 -10.88
C LYS A 95 6.15 -3.62 -12.35
N ASN A 96 6.42 -4.64 -13.16
CA ASN A 96 6.18 -4.57 -14.59
C ASN A 96 4.69 -4.49 -14.93
N TYR A 97 3.85 -5.20 -14.19
CA TYR A 97 2.42 -5.26 -14.42
C TYR A 97 1.69 -3.98 -13.95
N THR A 98 2.00 -3.53 -12.73
CA THR A 98 1.29 -2.42 -12.09
C THR A 98 1.87 -1.05 -12.42
N LYS A 99 3.15 -1.00 -12.82
CA LYS A 99 3.97 0.22 -12.95
C LYS A 99 4.18 0.95 -11.61
N ALA A 100 4.10 0.20 -10.50
CA ALA A 100 4.38 0.72 -9.17
C ALA A 100 5.82 1.26 -9.07
N LYS A 101 5.97 2.35 -8.29
CA LYS A 101 7.25 2.98 -7.98
C LYS A 101 7.72 2.64 -6.55
N ASN A 102 6.79 2.27 -5.66
CA ASN A 102 7.05 2.08 -4.23
C ASN A 102 6.65 0.67 -3.79
N PHE A 103 7.55 0.03 -3.03
CA PHE A 103 7.41 -1.37 -2.60
C PHE A 103 7.73 -1.52 -1.12
N HIS A 104 6.95 -2.36 -0.42
CA HIS A 104 7.15 -2.70 0.98
C HIS A 104 7.21 -4.21 1.16
N SER A 105 8.23 -4.70 1.85
CA SER A 105 8.38 -6.11 2.21
C SER A 105 8.97 -6.24 3.61
N SER A 106 8.58 -7.29 4.32
CA SER A 106 9.25 -7.69 5.56
C SER A 106 10.64 -8.28 5.31
N GLY A 107 10.92 -8.74 4.07
CA GLY A 107 12.15 -9.46 3.74
C GLY A 107 12.30 -10.82 4.43
N ILE A 108 11.25 -11.31 5.09
CA ILE A 108 11.28 -12.60 5.82
C ILE A 108 10.94 -13.73 4.85
N VAL A 109 11.87 -14.64 4.64
CA VAL A 109 11.68 -15.86 3.83
C VAL A 109 11.39 -17.05 4.74
N ASN A 110 12.25 -17.26 5.74
CA ASN A 110 12.12 -18.33 6.71
C ASN A 110 12.32 -17.78 8.12
N GLY A 111 11.55 -18.31 9.09
CA GLY A 111 11.65 -17.88 10.48
C GLY A 111 11.00 -16.52 10.76
N ILE A 112 11.64 -15.69 11.59
CA ILE A 112 11.07 -14.43 12.11
C ILE A 112 11.90 -13.18 11.79
N LEU A 113 13.09 -13.36 11.22
CA LEU A 113 14.00 -12.25 10.90
C LEU A 113 14.07 -11.99 9.39
N PRO A 114 14.30 -10.73 9.00
CA PRO A 114 14.55 -10.39 7.60
C PRO A 114 15.83 -11.09 7.08
N ASP A 115 15.77 -11.53 5.84
CA ASP A 115 16.88 -12.16 5.13
C ASP A 115 17.58 -11.13 4.24
N ALA A 116 18.87 -10.92 4.49
CA ALA A 116 19.67 -9.90 3.79
C ALA A 116 19.84 -10.23 2.29
N GLU A 117 19.97 -11.52 1.92
CA GLU A 117 20.11 -11.93 0.53
C GLU A 117 18.79 -11.76 -0.24
N GLU A 118 17.67 -12.06 0.43
CA GLU A 118 16.34 -11.78 -0.13
C GLU A 118 16.15 -10.29 -0.42
N ILE A 119 16.52 -9.42 0.52
CA ILE A 119 16.44 -7.96 0.36
C ILE A 119 17.32 -7.49 -0.81
N LYS A 120 18.56 -8.00 -0.92
CA LYS A 120 19.45 -7.68 -2.04
C LYS A 120 18.86 -8.11 -3.38
N LYS A 121 18.31 -9.36 -3.46
CA LYS A 121 17.65 -9.87 -4.67
C LYS A 121 16.45 -9.01 -5.06
N MET A 122 15.61 -8.64 -4.10
CA MET A 122 14.48 -7.75 -4.37
C MET A 122 14.95 -6.40 -4.91
N LYS A 123 15.96 -5.81 -4.26
CA LYS A 123 16.50 -4.50 -4.62
C LYS A 123 17.10 -4.44 -6.02
N SER A 124 17.70 -5.53 -6.48
CA SER A 124 18.25 -5.63 -7.85
C SER A 124 17.20 -5.68 -8.95
N GLN A 125 15.92 -5.85 -8.62
CA GLN A 125 14.81 -6.02 -9.56
C GLN A 125 13.91 -4.77 -9.68
N ILE A 126 14.17 -3.72 -8.89
CA ILE A 126 13.34 -2.50 -8.84
C ILE A 126 14.07 -1.25 -9.31
#